data_ca303c0f6b4b1fd001e88fbeab7849fb
#
_entry.id   ca303c0f6b4b1fd001e88fbeab7849fb
#
_cell.length_a   1.000
_cell.length_b   1.000
_cell.length_c   1.000
_cell.angle_alpha   90.00
_cell.angle_beta   90.00
_cell.angle_gamma   90.00
#
_symmetry.space_group_name_H-M   'P 1'
#
loop_
_entity.id
_entity.type
_entity.pdbx_description
1 polymer ?
#
loop_
_entity_poly.entity_id
_entity_poly.type
_entity_poly.pdbx_seq_one_letter_code
_entity_poly.pdbx_strand_id
1 'polypeptide(L)'
;TVFEADQIADAVSKHQPRFVALVHGDTSTTMAQPLDEIGPLCREAGTIVYVDTTATLGGMSFEVDKWCLDAVSSGLQKCLSGPPGCSPVTINDRVAEIINSRKHVEAGIRPEGAIDADGPIVQSNYFDLAMLMDYWSPMRLNHHTEATSMLYAAHTCAQVVLNEGLEAGFARHRMASQAIRKGLTAMGLELFGDEKNRMDNVTGIFIPKILGDGEQVRSQLLEDFGIEIGTSFGPLKGKIWRIGTMGYVCRKANILR
;
A
#
# COMPACT_ATOMS: atom_id res chain seq x y z
N THR A 1 3.32 11.39 11.91
CA THR A 1 2.08 11.39 12.71
C THR A 1 1.04 10.60 11.92
N VAL A 2 0.35 9.70 12.58
CA VAL A 2 -0.84 9.02 12.06
C VAL A 2 -2.09 9.78 12.47
N PHE A 3 -3.21 9.46 11.87
CA PHE A 3 -4.51 9.94 12.33
C PHE A 3 -5.02 9.03 13.44
N GLU A 4 -5.43 9.61 14.54
CA GLU A 4 -6.15 8.89 15.59
C GLU A 4 -7.62 8.73 15.18
N ALA A 5 -8.30 7.70 15.71
CA ALA A 5 -9.69 7.41 15.37
C ALA A 5 -10.62 8.60 15.67
N ASP A 6 -10.39 9.30 16.77
CA ASP A 6 -11.15 10.49 17.17
C ASP A 6 -11.09 11.61 16.12
N GLN A 7 -9.91 11.84 15.54
CA GLN A 7 -9.73 12.87 14.52
C GLN A 7 -10.52 12.53 13.25
N ILE A 8 -10.56 11.25 12.88
CA ILE A 8 -11.37 10.79 11.75
C ILE A 8 -12.86 10.89 12.09
N ALA A 9 -13.27 10.51 13.31
CA ALA A 9 -14.66 10.63 13.77
C ALA A 9 -15.16 12.08 13.68
N ASP A 10 -14.37 13.02 14.18
CA ASP A 10 -14.69 14.46 14.13
C ASP A 10 -14.81 14.94 12.68
N ALA A 11 -13.87 14.56 11.83
CA ALA A 11 -13.88 14.93 10.42
C ALA A 11 -15.10 14.34 9.68
N VAL A 12 -15.41 13.07 9.91
CA VAL A 12 -16.56 12.37 9.31
C VAL A 12 -17.86 13.01 9.79
N SER A 13 -18.01 13.27 11.08
CA SER A 13 -19.19 13.94 11.66
C SER A 13 -19.39 15.34 11.07
N LYS A 14 -18.32 16.12 10.99
CA LYS A 14 -18.34 17.52 10.52
C LYS A 14 -18.61 17.65 9.03
N HIS A 15 -17.97 16.80 8.22
CA HIS A 15 -17.98 16.94 6.76
C HIS A 15 -18.91 15.97 6.05
N GLN A 16 -19.38 14.93 6.74
CA GLN A 16 -20.25 13.87 6.21
C GLN A 16 -19.77 13.37 4.84
N PRO A 17 -18.49 12.97 4.69
CA PRO A 17 -17.94 12.57 3.43
C PRO A 17 -18.57 11.26 2.95
N ARG A 18 -18.81 11.15 1.66
CA ARG A 18 -19.22 9.87 1.06
C ARG A 18 -18.08 8.88 0.95
N PHE A 19 -16.83 9.38 0.99
CA PHE A 19 -15.63 8.62 0.71
C PHE A 19 -14.44 9.15 1.52
N VAL A 20 -13.72 8.24 2.18
CA VAL A 20 -12.45 8.50 2.87
C VAL A 20 -11.37 7.66 2.21
N ALA A 21 -10.26 8.27 1.83
CA ALA A 21 -9.10 7.60 1.28
C ALA A 21 -7.92 7.71 2.25
N LEU A 22 -7.31 6.57 2.56
CA LEU A 22 -6.16 6.46 3.47
C LEU A 22 -5.05 5.61 2.85
N VAL A 23 -3.86 5.76 3.39
CA VAL A 23 -2.70 4.91 3.09
C VAL A 23 -2.38 4.11 4.35
N HIS A 24 -2.30 2.77 4.25
CA HIS A 24 -1.94 1.94 5.42
C HIS A 24 -0.48 2.14 5.83
N GLY A 25 0.43 2.31 4.89
CA GLY A 25 1.84 2.57 5.19
C GLY A 25 2.44 3.66 4.34
N ASP A 26 2.88 4.75 4.96
CA ASP A 26 3.59 5.83 4.28
C ASP A 26 5.09 5.65 4.43
N THR A 27 5.75 5.28 3.34
CA THR A 27 7.20 5.11 3.33
C THR A 27 7.96 6.42 3.48
N SER A 28 7.33 7.58 3.28
CA SER A 28 7.99 8.88 3.47
C SER A 28 8.19 9.20 4.95
N THR A 29 7.20 8.86 5.76
CA THR A 29 7.21 9.02 7.21
C THR A 29 7.58 7.74 7.96
N THR A 30 7.66 6.61 7.26
CA THR A 30 7.91 5.27 7.83
C THR A 30 6.88 4.82 8.88
N MET A 31 5.65 5.36 8.77
CA MET A 31 4.55 5.12 9.70
C MET A 31 3.45 4.27 9.04
N ALA A 32 2.87 3.38 9.85
CA ALA A 32 1.66 2.66 9.52
C ALA A 32 0.45 3.31 10.19
N GLN A 33 -0.60 3.55 9.41
CA GLN A 33 -1.86 4.10 9.88
C GLN A 33 -2.71 2.98 10.50
N PRO A 34 -3.07 3.04 11.79
CA PRO A 34 -4.06 2.13 12.37
C PRO A 34 -5.41 2.28 11.67
N LEU A 35 -6.05 1.16 11.35
CA LEU A 35 -7.30 1.15 10.57
C LEU A 35 -8.43 0.38 11.26
N ASP A 36 -8.09 -0.39 12.27
CA ASP A 36 -9.00 -1.29 13.00
C ASP A 36 -10.18 -0.59 13.67
N GLU A 37 -10.01 0.64 14.12
CA GLU A 37 -11.08 1.48 14.67
C GLU A 37 -11.70 2.41 13.61
N ILE A 38 -10.90 2.87 12.64
CA ILE A 38 -11.33 3.83 11.61
C ILE A 38 -12.34 3.22 10.63
N GLY A 39 -12.11 2.00 10.17
CA GLY A 39 -13.00 1.36 9.22
C GLY A 39 -14.41 1.14 9.78
N PRO A 40 -14.58 0.52 10.97
CA PRO A 40 -15.88 0.40 11.62
C PRO A 40 -16.60 1.73 11.80
N LEU A 41 -15.90 2.75 12.29
CA LEU A 41 -16.42 4.11 12.47
C LEU A 41 -16.98 4.71 11.17
N CYS A 42 -16.21 4.62 10.08
CA CYS A 42 -16.65 5.10 8.77
C CYS A 42 -17.85 4.30 8.25
N ARG A 43 -17.87 2.98 8.47
CA ARG A 43 -18.99 2.11 8.09
C ARG A 43 -20.29 2.50 8.81
N GLU A 44 -20.23 2.76 10.11
CA GLU A 44 -21.38 3.24 10.89
C GLU A 44 -21.91 4.59 10.39
N ALA A 45 -21.02 5.48 9.97
CA ALA A 45 -21.37 6.76 9.36
C ALA A 45 -21.88 6.67 7.91
N GLY A 46 -21.89 5.46 7.30
CA GLY A 46 -22.26 5.27 5.90
C GLY A 46 -21.20 5.74 4.89
N THR A 47 -19.99 6.07 5.36
CA THR A 47 -18.85 6.51 4.55
C THR A 47 -18.11 5.30 3.95
N ILE A 48 -17.70 5.38 2.69
CA ILE A 48 -16.86 4.36 2.04
C ILE A 48 -15.40 4.60 2.42
N VAL A 49 -14.68 3.53 2.77
CA VAL A 49 -13.25 3.57 3.07
C VAL A 49 -12.45 2.86 1.98
N TYR A 50 -11.59 3.62 1.34
CA TYR A 50 -10.56 3.10 0.44
C TYR A 50 -9.18 3.18 1.09
N VAL A 51 -8.38 2.12 0.92
CA VAL A 51 -7.02 2.06 1.47
C VAL A 51 -6.01 1.63 0.40
N ASP A 52 -4.91 2.38 0.30
CA ASP A 52 -3.72 1.96 -0.43
C ASP A 52 -2.79 1.17 0.52
N THR A 53 -2.53 -0.09 0.19
CA THR A 53 -1.62 -0.98 0.92
C THR A 53 -0.33 -1.26 0.18
N THR A 54 0.00 -0.49 -0.84
CA THR A 54 1.18 -0.75 -1.69
C THR A 54 2.44 -1.00 -0.89
N ALA A 55 2.67 -0.24 0.17
CA ALA A 55 3.88 -0.36 0.97
C ALA A 55 3.87 -1.53 1.97
N THR A 56 2.71 -2.09 2.30
CA THR A 56 2.56 -2.99 3.47
C THR A 56 2.04 -4.39 3.15
N LEU A 57 1.32 -4.57 2.05
CA LEU A 57 0.74 -5.87 1.68
C LEU A 57 1.84 -6.95 1.58
N GLY A 58 1.70 -8.03 2.34
CA GLY A 58 2.68 -9.11 2.43
C GLY A 58 3.84 -8.86 3.43
N GLY A 59 3.96 -7.64 3.97
CA GLY A 59 5.00 -7.30 4.95
C GLY A 59 4.49 -7.00 6.34
N MET A 60 3.21 -6.65 6.46
CA MET A 60 2.52 -6.37 7.71
C MET A 60 1.11 -6.95 7.66
N SER A 61 0.54 -7.24 8.83
CA SER A 61 -0.86 -7.69 8.92
C SER A 61 -1.81 -6.66 8.35
N PHE A 62 -2.78 -7.13 7.55
CA PHE A 62 -3.79 -6.29 6.92
C PHE A 62 -5.09 -7.09 6.75
N GLU A 63 -6.13 -6.70 7.46
CA GLU A 63 -7.37 -7.48 7.58
C GLU A 63 -8.57 -6.70 7.04
N VAL A 64 -8.79 -6.77 5.71
CA VAL A 64 -9.80 -6.00 4.97
C VAL A 64 -11.19 -6.13 5.59
N ASP A 65 -11.66 -7.35 5.78
CA ASP A 65 -13.03 -7.61 6.25
C ASP A 65 -13.21 -7.26 7.72
N LYS A 66 -12.23 -7.63 8.55
CA LYS A 66 -12.25 -7.36 9.99
C LYS A 66 -12.20 -5.87 10.30
N TRP A 67 -11.44 -5.13 9.52
CA TRP A 67 -11.34 -3.66 9.66
C TRP A 67 -12.41 -2.92 8.88
N CYS A 68 -13.39 -3.62 8.33
CA CYS A 68 -14.52 -3.02 7.62
C CYS A 68 -14.13 -2.10 6.45
N LEU A 69 -13.06 -2.42 5.72
CA LEU A 69 -12.62 -1.65 4.58
C LEU A 69 -13.45 -1.99 3.34
N ASP A 70 -13.80 -0.99 2.53
CA ASP A 70 -14.71 -1.18 1.40
C ASP A 70 -13.98 -1.43 0.08
N ALA A 71 -12.83 -0.77 -0.10
CA ALA A 71 -12.00 -0.94 -1.28
C ALA A 71 -10.53 -0.82 -0.91
N VAL A 72 -9.69 -1.68 -1.49
CA VAL A 72 -8.25 -1.69 -1.22
C VAL A 72 -7.50 -1.90 -2.52
N SER A 73 -6.44 -1.15 -2.73
CA SER A 73 -5.47 -1.41 -3.79
C SER A 73 -4.06 -1.63 -3.24
N SER A 74 -3.23 -2.26 -4.06
CA SER A 74 -1.83 -2.50 -3.72
C SER A 74 -0.96 -2.48 -4.98
N GLY A 75 0.34 -2.68 -4.82
CA GLY A 75 1.31 -2.82 -5.92
C GLY A 75 2.31 -3.93 -5.65
N LEU A 76 2.90 -4.48 -6.71
CA LEU A 76 3.84 -5.60 -6.59
C LEU A 76 5.24 -5.19 -6.12
N GLN A 77 5.63 -3.93 -6.32
CA GLN A 77 7.02 -3.44 -6.21
C GLN A 77 7.53 -3.21 -4.79
N LYS A 78 6.75 -3.55 -3.78
CA LYS A 78 7.13 -3.43 -2.36
C LYS A 78 7.30 -4.81 -1.73
N CYS A 79 6.56 -5.14 -0.68
CA CYS A 79 6.73 -6.41 0.02
C CYS A 79 6.37 -7.65 -0.79
N LEU A 80 5.58 -7.51 -1.86
CA LEU A 80 5.33 -8.59 -2.82
C LEU A 80 6.53 -8.92 -3.72
N SER A 81 7.54 -8.04 -3.77
CA SER A 81 8.83 -8.27 -4.45
C SER A 81 8.76 -8.45 -5.97
N GLY A 82 7.71 -7.95 -6.59
CA GLY A 82 7.53 -7.99 -8.04
C GLY A 82 7.88 -6.69 -8.75
N PRO A 83 7.88 -6.68 -10.08
CA PRO A 83 8.00 -5.45 -10.85
C PRO A 83 6.72 -4.60 -10.74
N PRO A 84 6.81 -3.26 -10.88
CA PRO A 84 5.63 -2.41 -11.02
C PRO A 84 4.90 -2.73 -12.34
N GLY A 85 3.60 -2.40 -12.42
CA GLY A 85 2.81 -2.57 -13.65
C GLY A 85 1.57 -3.46 -13.50
N CYS A 86 1.35 -4.02 -12.31
CA CYS A 86 0.11 -4.69 -11.94
C CYS A 86 -0.29 -4.26 -10.53
N SER A 87 -1.57 -3.94 -10.35
CA SER A 87 -2.12 -3.51 -9.07
C SER A 87 -3.27 -4.41 -8.66
N PRO A 88 -3.08 -5.28 -7.64
CA PRO A 88 -4.19 -6.00 -7.05
C PRO A 88 -5.21 -5.02 -6.45
N VAL A 89 -6.49 -5.28 -6.70
CA VAL A 89 -7.60 -4.50 -6.15
C VAL A 89 -8.63 -5.46 -5.58
N THR A 90 -9.16 -5.15 -4.40
CA THR A 90 -10.33 -5.81 -3.84
C THR A 90 -11.38 -4.79 -3.46
N ILE A 91 -12.64 -5.13 -3.65
CA ILE A 91 -13.79 -4.30 -3.30
C ILE A 91 -14.86 -5.19 -2.68
N ASN A 92 -15.66 -4.63 -1.77
CA ASN A 92 -16.82 -5.33 -1.24
C ASN A 92 -18.07 -5.12 -2.13
N ASP A 93 -19.15 -5.83 -1.81
CA ASP A 93 -20.40 -5.81 -2.59
C ASP A 93 -20.99 -4.39 -2.66
N ARG A 94 -20.95 -3.62 -1.58
CA ARG A 94 -21.43 -2.24 -1.54
C ARG A 94 -20.73 -1.34 -2.57
N VAL A 95 -19.40 -1.46 -2.70
CA VAL A 95 -18.64 -0.72 -3.70
C VAL A 95 -18.90 -1.27 -5.09
N ALA A 96 -19.01 -2.59 -5.25
CA ALA A 96 -19.34 -3.22 -6.52
C ALA A 96 -20.71 -2.76 -7.05
N GLU A 97 -21.72 -2.63 -6.20
CA GLU A 97 -23.04 -2.09 -6.57
C GLU A 97 -22.95 -0.65 -7.06
N ILE A 98 -22.20 0.21 -6.36
CA ILE A 98 -21.99 1.61 -6.77
C ILE A 98 -21.26 1.70 -8.11
N ILE A 99 -20.23 0.87 -8.32
CA ILE A 99 -19.50 0.81 -9.58
C ILE A 99 -20.43 0.39 -10.71
N ASN A 100 -21.20 -0.68 -10.51
CA ASN A 100 -22.13 -1.19 -11.50
C ASN A 100 -23.27 -0.20 -11.83
N SER A 101 -23.73 0.57 -10.85
CA SER A 101 -24.74 1.61 -11.10
C SER A 101 -24.24 2.75 -12.01
N ARG A 102 -22.93 2.85 -12.21
CA ARG A 102 -22.27 3.85 -13.07
C ARG A 102 -21.69 3.23 -14.34
N LYS A 103 -22.04 1.99 -14.62
CA LYS A 103 -21.52 1.23 -15.75
C LYS A 103 -21.91 1.89 -17.06
N HIS A 104 -20.92 2.06 -17.92
CA HIS A 104 -21.11 2.45 -19.32
C HIS A 104 -20.88 1.22 -20.22
N VAL A 105 -21.69 1.08 -21.24
CA VAL A 105 -21.53 0.03 -22.25
C VAL A 105 -21.23 0.68 -23.60
N GLU A 106 -20.11 0.32 -24.20
CA GLU A 106 -19.74 0.83 -25.53
C GLU A 106 -20.79 0.46 -26.59
N ALA A 107 -21.06 1.38 -27.52
CA ALA A 107 -22.08 1.22 -28.55
C ALA A 107 -21.90 -0.03 -29.42
N GLY A 108 -20.62 -0.47 -29.64
CA GLY A 108 -20.28 -1.63 -30.46
C GLY A 108 -20.54 -2.99 -29.80
N ILE A 109 -20.70 -3.03 -28.47
CA ILE A 109 -20.94 -4.25 -27.70
C ILE A 109 -22.22 -4.16 -26.85
N ARG A 110 -22.98 -3.10 -27.01
CA ARG A 110 -24.18 -2.81 -26.25
C ARG A 110 -25.29 -3.81 -26.63
N PRO A 111 -25.82 -4.60 -25.66
CA PRO A 111 -26.98 -5.43 -25.91
C PRO A 111 -28.20 -4.59 -26.30
N GLU A 112 -29.10 -5.18 -27.12
CA GLU A 112 -30.38 -4.55 -27.39
C GLU A 112 -31.16 -4.33 -26.09
N GLY A 113 -31.66 -3.10 -25.89
CA GLY A 113 -32.40 -2.73 -24.69
C GLY A 113 -31.52 -2.36 -23.47
N ALA A 114 -30.19 -2.31 -23.60
CA ALA A 114 -29.32 -1.83 -22.52
C ALA A 114 -29.64 -0.36 -22.19
N ILE A 115 -29.78 -0.08 -20.90
CA ILE A 115 -30.01 1.27 -20.35
C ILE A 115 -28.69 1.80 -19.86
N ASP A 116 -28.35 3.05 -20.21
CA ASP A 116 -27.18 3.71 -19.65
C ASP A 116 -27.38 3.99 -18.16
N ALA A 117 -26.28 4.02 -17.43
CA ALA A 117 -26.30 4.42 -16.02
C ALA A 117 -26.92 5.82 -15.88
N ASP A 118 -27.77 5.99 -14.90
CA ASP A 118 -28.36 7.27 -14.55
C ASP A 118 -27.34 8.05 -13.71
N GLY A 119 -26.71 9.07 -14.32
CA GLY A 119 -25.73 9.92 -13.64
C GLY A 119 -24.33 9.93 -14.27
N PRO A 120 -23.32 10.46 -13.56
CA PRO A 120 -21.95 10.56 -14.08
C PRO A 120 -21.34 9.18 -14.34
N ILE A 121 -20.88 8.95 -15.55
CA ILE A 121 -20.15 7.75 -15.97
C ILE A 121 -18.65 7.95 -15.84
N VAL A 122 -17.89 6.84 -15.76
CA VAL A 122 -16.43 6.86 -15.81
C VAL A 122 -15.99 7.30 -17.20
N GLN A 123 -15.11 8.30 -17.26
CA GLN A 123 -14.62 8.88 -18.53
C GLN A 123 -13.43 8.11 -19.12
N SER A 124 -12.81 7.22 -18.36
CA SER A 124 -11.67 6.42 -18.79
C SER A 124 -12.12 5.01 -19.09
N ASN A 125 -11.97 4.56 -20.33
CA ASN A 125 -12.20 3.16 -20.67
C ASN A 125 -11.22 2.22 -19.92
N TYR A 126 -9.95 2.60 -19.81
CA TYR A 126 -8.91 1.75 -19.20
C TYR A 126 -9.06 1.62 -17.67
N PHE A 127 -9.53 2.67 -17.00
CA PHE A 127 -9.73 2.67 -15.54
C PHE A 127 -11.20 2.47 -15.12
N ASP A 128 -12.02 1.91 -15.98
CA ASP A 128 -13.39 1.54 -15.63
C ASP A 128 -13.44 0.18 -14.96
N LEU A 129 -13.60 0.18 -13.63
CA LEU A 129 -13.68 -1.05 -12.86
C LEU A 129 -14.89 -1.92 -13.22
N ALA A 130 -16.00 -1.34 -13.68
CA ALA A 130 -17.14 -2.13 -14.13
C ALA A 130 -16.79 -2.96 -15.38
N MET A 131 -16.08 -2.36 -16.34
CA MET A 131 -15.59 -3.06 -17.52
C MET A 131 -14.52 -4.10 -17.17
N LEU A 132 -13.62 -3.79 -16.25
CA LEU A 132 -12.62 -4.75 -15.75
C LEU A 132 -13.27 -5.94 -15.02
N MET A 133 -14.31 -5.71 -14.24
CA MET A 133 -15.08 -6.79 -13.59
C MET A 133 -15.73 -7.71 -14.63
N ASP A 134 -16.29 -7.19 -15.71
CA ASP A 134 -16.83 -7.98 -16.81
C ASP A 134 -15.74 -8.79 -17.53
N TYR A 135 -14.58 -8.19 -17.75
CA TYR A 135 -13.43 -8.86 -18.38
C TYR A 135 -12.95 -10.06 -17.58
N TRP A 136 -12.88 -9.93 -16.26
CA TRP A 136 -12.47 -11.01 -15.35
C TRP A 136 -13.62 -11.93 -14.93
N SER A 137 -14.86 -11.64 -15.34
CA SER A 137 -16.02 -12.49 -15.09
C SER A 137 -16.06 -13.70 -16.04
N PRO A 138 -16.99 -14.65 -15.82
CA PRO A 138 -17.24 -15.73 -16.78
C PRO A 138 -17.60 -15.25 -18.19
N MET A 139 -18.11 -14.03 -18.34
CA MET A 139 -18.43 -13.41 -19.64
C MET A 139 -17.18 -13.14 -20.48
N ARG A 140 -16.04 -12.87 -19.85
CA ARG A 140 -14.73 -12.61 -20.48
C ARG A 140 -14.80 -11.61 -21.63
N LEU A 141 -15.53 -10.52 -21.45
CA LEU A 141 -15.61 -9.47 -22.42
C LEU A 141 -14.25 -8.78 -22.56
N ASN A 142 -13.73 -8.75 -23.78
CA ASN A 142 -12.43 -8.13 -24.03
C ASN A 142 -12.48 -6.64 -23.69
N HIS A 143 -11.54 -6.17 -22.89
CA HIS A 143 -11.45 -4.77 -22.48
C HIS A 143 -10.19 -4.11 -23.02
N HIS A 144 -9.01 -4.75 -22.84
CA HIS A 144 -7.73 -4.23 -23.28
C HIS A 144 -6.73 -5.38 -23.47
N THR A 145 -5.57 -5.07 -24.08
CA THR A 145 -4.47 -6.02 -24.13
C THR A 145 -3.76 -6.05 -22.77
N GLU A 146 -3.84 -7.17 -22.09
CA GLU A 146 -3.25 -7.37 -20.79
C GLU A 146 -1.72 -7.34 -20.85
N ALA A 147 -1.12 -6.77 -19.78
CA ALA A 147 0.31 -6.85 -19.52
C ALA A 147 0.67 -8.26 -19.03
N THR A 148 0.61 -9.27 -19.91
CA THR A 148 0.71 -10.70 -19.58
C THR A 148 1.93 -11.03 -18.72
N SER A 149 3.10 -10.45 -19.03
CA SER A 149 4.32 -10.65 -18.23
C SER A 149 4.15 -10.18 -16.78
N MET A 150 3.38 -9.11 -16.56
CA MET A 150 3.11 -8.60 -15.22
C MET A 150 2.12 -9.48 -14.47
N LEU A 151 1.17 -10.11 -15.17
CA LEU A 151 0.26 -11.09 -14.55
C LEU A 151 1.01 -12.35 -14.13
N TYR A 152 1.93 -12.87 -14.93
CA TYR A 152 2.82 -13.97 -14.53
C TYR A 152 3.68 -13.59 -13.32
N ALA A 153 4.22 -12.39 -13.30
CA ALA A 153 4.97 -11.88 -12.15
C ALA A 153 4.08 -11.79 -10.91
N ALA A 154 2.87 -11.24 -11.02
CA ALA A 154 1.90 -11.15 -9.92
C ALA A 154 1.56 -12.53 -9.36
N HIS A 155 1.28 -13.49 -10.23
CA HIS A 155 1.00 -14.89 -9.84
C HIS A 155 2.18 -15.49 -9.07
N THR A 156 3.40 -15.32 -9.57
CA THR A 156 4.61 -15.83 -8.90
C THR A 156 4.84 -15.15 -7.55
N CYS A 157 4.65 -13.83 -7.45
CA CYS A 157 4.74 -13.10 -6.20
C CYS A 157 3.73 -13.61 -5.16
N ALA A 158 2.48 -13.82 -5.58
CA ALA A 158 1.45 -14.38 -4.72
C ALA A 158 1.81 -15.80 -4.24
N GLN A 159 2.30 -16.66 -5.14
CA GLN A 159 2.74 -18.01 -4.77
C GLN A 159 3.90 -17.99 -3.75
N VAL A 160 4.88 -17.11 -3.93
CA VAL A 160 6.02 -16.98 -2.99
C VAL A 160 5.52 -16.59 -1.60
N VAL A 161 4.64 -15.60 -1.52
CA VAL A 161 4.07 -15.14 -0.25
C VAL A 161 3.22 -16.24 0.40
N LEU A 162 2.37 -16.92 -0.36
CA LEU A 162 1.52 -18.00 0.15
C LEU A 162 2.32 -19.23 0.59
N ASN A 163 3.40 -19.56 -0.12
CA ASN A 163 4.28 -20.68 0.25
C ASN A 163 5.09 -20.38 1.53
N GLU A 164 5.47 -19.13 1.75
CA GLU A 164 6.08 -18.71 3.04
C GLU A 164 5.03 -18.73 4.16
N GLY A 165 3.81 -18.37 3.85
CA GLY A 165 2.73 -18.10 4.79
C GLY A 165 2.75 -16.66 5.32
N LEU A 166 1.57 -16.02 5.38
CA LEU A 166 1.45 -14.61 5.74
C LEU A 166 2.04 -14.30 7.11
N GLU A 167 1.71 -15.09 8.13
CA GLU A 167 2.22 -14.89 9.49
C GLU A 167 3.74 -15.04 9.58
N ALA A 168 4.33 -15.99 8.86
CA ALA A 168 5.77 -16.17 8.79
C ALA A 168 6.44 -14.97 8.11
N GLY A 169 5.85 -14.47 7.02
CA GLY A 169 6.29 -13.27 6.31
C GLY A 169 6.25 -12.03 7.21
N PHE A 170 5.16 -11.81 7.95
CA PHE A 170 5.03 -10.71 8.90
C PHE A 170 6.06 -10.82 10.04
N ALA A 171 6.23 -12.00 10.61
CA ALA A 171 7.22 -12.24 11.67
C ALA A 171 8.65 -11.97 11.17
N ARG A 172 8.97 -12.36 9.94
CA ARG A 172 10.28 -12.11 9.32
C ARG A 172 10.55 -10.62 9.17
N HIS A 173 9.58 -9.83 8.67
CA HIS A 173 9.71 -8.38 8.55
C HIS A 173 9.87 -7.70 9.91
N ARG A 174 9.05 -8.09 10.89
CA ARG A 174 9.13 -7.57 12.26
C ARG A 174 10.49 -7.85 12.89
N MET A 175 10.99 -9.07 12.77
CA MET A 175 12.31 -9.46 13.32
C MET A 175 13.44 -8.66 12.66
N ALA A 176 13.41 -8.51 11.35
CA ALA A 176 14.40 -7.74 10.59
C ALA A 176 14.41 -6.27 11.01
N SER A 177 13.22 -5.66 11.11
CA SER A 177 13.04 -4.29 11.55
C SER A 177 13.59 -4.07 12.98
N GLN A 178 13.27 -4.98 13.89
CA GLN A 178 13.79 -4.91 15.26
C GLN A 178 15.32 -5.03 15.31
N ALA A 179 15.91 -5.91 14.51
CA ALA A 179 17.36 -6.09 14.44
C ALA A 179 18.05 -4.80 13.93
N ILE A 180 17.55 -4.23 12.83
CA ILE A 180 18.06 -2.96 12.29
C ILE A 180 17.91 -1.82 13.30
N ARG A 181 16.75 -1.66 13.91
CA ARG A 181 16.52 -0.59 14.91
C ARG A 181 17.50 -0.72 16.08
N LYS A 182 17.70 -1.93 16.61
CA LYS A 182 18.67 -2.18 17.69
C LYS A 182 20.10 -1.87 17.26
N GLY A 183 20.51 -2.32 16.07
CA GLY A 183 21.83 -2.03 15.52
C GLY A 183 22.08 -0.54 15.38
N LEU A 184 21.17 0.18 14.75
CA LEU A 184 21.28 1.63 14.53
C LEU A 184 21.31 2.42 15.85
N THR A 185 20.46 2.03 16.82
CA THR A 185 20.48 2.65 18.16
C THR A 185 21.79 2.38 18.90
N ALA A 186 22.35 1.17 18.78
CA ALA A 186 23.63 0.84 19.35
C ALA A 186 24.80 1.63 18.73
N MET A 187 24.65 2.08 17.48
CA MET A 187 25.58 2.99 16.80
C MET A 187 25.39 4.47 17.22
N GLY A 188 24.43 4.76 18.09
CA GLY A 188 24.12 6.11 18.55
C GLY A 188 23.22 6.90 17.60
N LEU A 189 22.57 6.23 16.62
CA LEU A 189 21.64 6.88 15.71
C LEU A 189 20.24 6.96 16.32
N GLU A 190 19.55 8.06 16.10
CA GLU A 190 18.21 8.31 16.59
C GLU A 190 17.18 7.84 15.57
N LEU A 191 16.23 7.01 16.01
CA LEU A 191 15.15 6.50 15.19
C LEU A 191 14.09 7.59 14.96
N PHE A 192 13.65 7.74 13.72
CA PHE A 192 12.55 8.63 13.35
C PHE A 192 11.20 7.97 13.60
N GLY A 193 10.22 8.80 13.93
CA GLY A 193 8.79 8.43 14.01
C GLY A 193 8.35 7.89 15.37
N ASP A 194 7.05 7.78 15.53
CA ASP A 194 6.40 7.27 16.72
C ASP A 194 6.59 5.74 16.84
N GLU A 195 7.07 5.29 17.99
CA GLU A 195 7.41 3.87 18.23
C GLU A 195 6.20 2.94 18.03
N LYS A 196 5.01 3.37 18.43
CA LYS A 196 3.78 2.58 18.35
C LYS A 196 3.37 2.29 16.90
N ASN A 197 3.61 3.25 16.00
CA ASN A 197 3.09 3.23 14.63
C ASN A 197 4.19 3.05 13.56
N ARG A 198 5.42 2.68 13.93
CA ARG A 198 6.49 2.39 12.95
C ARG A 198 6.15 1.19 12.09
N MET A 199 6.41 1.30 10.80
CA MET A 199 6.31 0.16 9.88
C MET A 199 7.37 -0.90 10.19
N ASP A 200 7.02 -2.18 9.94
CA ASP A 200 7.95 -3.30 10.10
C ASP A 200 8.83 -3.55 8.87
N ASN A 201 8.61 -2.85 7.78
CA ASN A 201 9.29 -3.08 6.51
C ASN A 201 10.09 -1.86 6.00
N VAL A 202 10.08 -0.77 6.75
CA VAL A 202 10.95 0.39 6.53
C VAL A 202 11.27 1.07 7.84
N THR A 203 12.53 1.43 8.04
CA THR A 203 13.01 2.11 9.25
C THR A 203 13.52 3.50 8.87
N GLY A 204 12.98 4.53 9.52
CA GLY A 204 13.46 5.91 9.43
C GLY A 204 14.48 6.21 10.52
N ILE A 205 15.52 6.98 10.19
CA ILE A 205 16.56 7.45 11.10
C ILE A 205 16.82 8.92 10.85
N PHE A 206 16.99 9.69 11.91
CA PHE A 206 17.48 11.07 11.76
C PHE A 206 18.91 11.09 11.24
N ILE A 207 19.18 11.97 10.28
CA ILE A 207 20.53 12.24 9.82
C ILE A 207 21.23 13.07 10.89
N PRO A 208 22.37 12.62 11.44
CA PRO A 208 23.14 13.41 12.39
C PRO A 208 23.51 14.78 11.80
N LYS A 209 23.29 15.85 12.53
CA LYS A 209 23.50 17.22 12.05
C LYS A 209 24.90 17.49 11.47
N ILE A 210 25.91 16.79 12.00
CA ILE A 210 27.29 16.89 11.55
C ILE A 210 27.50 16.39 10.10
N LEU A 211 26.58 15.56 9.59
CA LEU A 211 26.63 14.97 8.26
C LEU A 211 25.87 15.79 7.20
N GLY A 212 25.34 16.96 7.57
CA GLY A 212 24.56 17.79 6.67
C GLY A 212 23.29 17.08 6.19
N ASP A 213 23.11 16.94 4.88
CA ASP A 213 21.99 16.23 4.27
C ASP A 213 22.22 14.71 4.15
N GLY A 214 23.40 14.22 4.52
CA GLY A 214 23.76 12.81 4.55
C GLY A 214 23.99 12.15 3.20
N GLU A 215 24.05 12.89 2.09
CA GLU A 215 24.24 12.30 0.76
C GLU A 215 25.61 11.65 0.59
N GLN A 216 26.66 12.20 1.23
CA GLN A 216 27.99 11.59 1.20
C GLN A 216 27.99 10.18 1.79
N VAL A 217 27.29 9.96 2.91
CA VAL A 217 27.18 8.63 3.55
C VAL A 217 26.43 7.66 2.64
N ARG A 218 25.36 8.12 1.98
CA ARG A 218 24.60 7.28 1.04
C ARG A 218 25.47 6.85 -0.15
N SER A 219 26.22 7.78 -0.74
CA SER A 219 27.14 7.48 -1.86
C SER A 219 28.21 6.47 -1.42
N GLN A 220 28.83 6.66 -0.27
CA GLN A 220 29.83 5.72 0.26
C GLN A 220 29.24 4.33 0.53
N LEU A 221 28.04 4.24 1.11
CA LEU A 221 27.38 2.97 1.34
C LEU A 221 27.14 2.22 0.03
N LEU A 222 26.75 2.94 -1.02
CA LEU A 222 26.53 2.34 -2.33
C LEU A 222 27.85 1.91 -2.99
N GLU A 223 28.85 2.79 -3.01
CA GLU A 223 30.14 2.58 -3.69
C GLU A 223 30.99 1.50 -3.01
N ASP A 224 31.12 1.57 -1.68
CA ASP A 224 32.03 0.69 -0.93
C ASP A 224 31.39 -0.64 -0.54
N PHE A 225 30.07 -0.66 -0.31
CA PHE A 225 29.36 -1.82 0.25
C PHE A 225 28.24 -2.34 -0.65
N GLY A 226 27.86 -1.65 -1.72
CA GLY A 226 26.72 -2.00 -2.56
C GLY A 226 25.39 -1.94 -1.81
N ILE A 227 25.29 -1.06 -0.81
CA ILE A 227 24.09 -0.85 0.00
C ILE A 227 23.46 0.49 -0.37
N GLU A 228 22.25 0.45 -0.91
CA GLU A 228 21.45 1.64 -1.19
C GLU A 228 20.45 1.88 -0.07
N ILE A 229 20.50 3.09 0.53
CA ILE A 229 19.48 3.56 1.47
C ILE A 229 18.77 4.77 0.89
N GLY A 230 17.49 4.94 1.23
CA GLY A 230 16.68 6.05 0.72
C GLY A 230 16.79 7.31 1.55
N THR A 231 16.52 8.46 0.92
CA THR A 231 16.16 9.70 1.61
C THR A 231 14.65 9.87 1.62
N SER A 232 14.12 10.86 2.34
CA SER A 232 12.70 11.16 2.33
C SER A 232 12.36 12.35 1.44
N PHE A 233 11.09 12.75 1.41
CA PHE A 233 10.52 13.78 0.55
C PHE A 233 9.93 14.94 1.37
N GLY A 234 9.61 16.03 0.68
CA GLY A 234 8.94 17.19 1.28
C GLY A 234 9.68 17.71 2.50
N PRO A 235 9.00 17.95 3.63
CA PRO A 235 9.60 18.50 4.85
C PRO A 235 10.69 17.64 5.49
N LEU A 236 10.77 16.36 5.12
CA LEU A 236 11.74 15.39 5.65
C LEU A 236 12.95 15.17 4.75
N LYS A 237 12.99 15.82 3.58
CA LYS A 237 14.15 15.76 2.67
C LYS A 237 15.41 16.27 3.38
N GLY A 238 16.49 15.48 3.33
CA GLY A 238 17.76 15.80 3.99
C GLY A 238 17.74 15.77 5.53
N LYS A 239 16.64 15.26 6.13
CA LYS A 239 16.52 15.15 7.59
C LYS A 239 16.55 13.72 8.08
N ILE A 240 16.10 12.78 7.26
CA ILE A 240 16.06 11.36 7.59
C ILE A 240 16.59 10.51 6.45
N TRP A 241 17.20 9.39 6.81
CA TRP A 241 17.40 8.25 5.93
C TRP A 241 16.29 7.23 6.15
N ARG A 242 16.04 6.42 5.12
CA ARG A 242 15.09 5.31 5.18
C ARG A 242 15.76 4.02 4.74
N ILE A 243 15.69 3.01 5.58
CA ILE A 243 16.20 1.67 5.29
C ILE A 243 15.00 0.76 5.02
N GLY A 244 14.86 0.31 3.77
CA GLY A 244 13.81 -0.58 3.34
C GLY A 244 14.21 -2.05 3.55
N THR A 245 13.35 -2.81 4.21
CA THR A 245 13.50 -4.25 4.42
C THR A 245 12.24 -4.95 3.92
N MET A 246 11.93 -4.76 2.63
CA MET A 246 10.68 -5.17 2.02
C MET A 246 10.82 -6.50 1.27
N GLY A 247 9.88 -7.41 1.51
CA GLY A 247 9.73 -8.63 0.73
C GLY A 247 10.99 -9.49 0.68
N TYR A 248 11.46 -9.79 -0.52
CA TYR A 248 12.63 -10.65 -0.74
C TYR A 248 13.95 -10.07 -0.22
N VAL A 249 14.06 -8.74 -0.14
CA VAL A 249 15.24 -8.08 0.43
C VAL A 249 15.33 -8.28 1.94
N CYS A 250 14.21 -8.54 2.61
CA CYS A 250 14.12 -8.81 4.04
C CYS A 250 14.68 -10.20 4.39
N ARG A 251 16.00 -10.39 4.22
CA ARG A 251 16.72 -11.64 4.51
C ARG A 251 17.81 -11.38 5.53
N LYS A 252 18.05 -12.37 6.41
CA LYS A 252 19.08 -12.29 7.45
C LYS A 252 20.43 -11.81 6.93
N ALA A 253 20.88 -12.32 5.78
CA ALA A 253 22.16 -11.93 5.17
C ALA A 253 22.22 -10.44 4.82
N ASN A 254 21.12 -9.85 4.36
CA ASN A 254 21.05 -8.42 4.05
C ASN A 254 20.94 -7.54 5.29
N ILE A 255 20.28 -8.05 6.33
CA ILE A 255 20.06 -7.31 7.59
C ILE A 255 21.35 -7.23 8.43
N LEU A 256 22.20 -8.25 8.35
CA LEU A 256 23.46 -8.33 9.13
C LEU A 256 24.67 -7.75 8.38
N ARG A 257 24.51 -7.30 7.14
CA ARG A 257 25.54 -6.66 6.35
C ARG A 257 25.68 -5.18 6.68
#